data_4513d17c1d796d6ec4848b0ee3633a74
#
_entry.id   4513d17c1d796d6ec4848b0ee3633a74
#
_cell.length_a   1.000
_cell.length_b   1.000
_cell.length_c   1.000
_cell.angle_alpha   90.00
_cell.angle_beta   90.00
_cell.angle_gamma   90.00
#
_symmetry.space_group_name_H-M   'P 1'
#
loop_
_entity.id
_entity.type
_entity.pdbx_description
1 polymer ?
#
loop_
_entity_poly.entity_id
_entity_poly.type
_entity_poly.pdbx_seq_one_letter_code
_entity_poly.pdbx_strand_id
1 'polypeptide(L)'
;MARYRFHCTNGHECVFDGEGEDIRFPTRLGVRARQVAQTLMRSFPDQTDWAKWHVTVHDLNGRRVLLQRFITRAEDPSALAA
;
A
#
# COMPACT_ATOMS: atom_id res chain seq x y z
N MET A 1 11.52 -12.59 -13.20
CA MET A 1 11.00 -11.80 -12.06
C MET A 1 10.89 -10.35 -12.46
N ALA A 2 9.85 -9.69 -12.01
CA ALA A 2 9.66 -8.27 -12.29
C ALA A 2 9.84 -7.46 -11.02
N ARG A 3 10.39 -6.25 -11.16
CA ARG A 3 10.61 -5.34 -10.06
C ARG A 3 9.51 -4.30 -10.01
N TYR A 4 8.98 -4.07 -8.81
CA TYR A 4 7.90 -3.11 -8.58
C TYR A 4 8.26 -2.15 -7.47
N ARG A 5 7.67 -0.96 -7.51
CA ARG A 5 7.82 0.05 -6.45
C ARG A 5 6.49 0.23 -5.74
N PHE A 6 6.56 0.27 -4.41
CA PHE A 6 5.40 0.38 -3.54
C PHE A 6 5.45 1.72 -2.82
N HIS A 7 4.72 2.70 -3.33
CA HIS A 7 4.65 4.02 -2.73
C HIS A 7 3.40 4.13 -1.87
N CYS A 8 3.49 4.86 -0.76
CA CYS A 8 2.35 5.11 0.13
C CYS A 8 2.03 6.60 0.09
N THR A 9 0.76 6.94 -0.11
CA THR A 9 0.35 8.33 -0.22
C THR A 9 -1.09 8.53 0.24
N ASN A 10 -1.40 9.76 0.70
CA ASN A 10 -2.76 10.20 0.99
C ASN A 10 -3.23 11.26 -0.02
N GLY A 11 -2.46 11.48 -1.10
CA GLY A 11 -2.73 12.52 -2.08
C GLY A 11 -1.97 13.82 -1.81
N HIS A 12 -1.47 14.03 -0.59
CA HIS A 12 -0.71 15.23 -0.21
C HIS A 12 0.72 14.88 0.19
N GLU A 13 0.88 13.79 0.93
CA GLU A 13 2.17 13.28 1.35
C GLU A 13 2.44 11.97 0.65
N CYS A 14 3.72 11.65 0.43
CA CYS A 14 4.10 10.41 -0.22
C CYS A 14 5.37 9.84 0.42
N VAL A 15 5.29 8.57 0.81
CA VAL A 15 6.46 7.80 1.20
C VAL A 15 6.91 7.07 -0.05
N PHE A 16 7.99 7.52 -0.63
CA PHE A 16 8.46 7.07 -1.93
C PHE A 16 9.40 5.87 -1.79
N ASP A 17 9.13 4.81 -2.55
CA ASP A 17 9.99 3.63 -2.59
C ASP A 17 10.99 3.78 -3.75
N GLY A 18 12.21 4.15 -3.41
CA GLY A 18 13.27 4.36 -4.40
C GLY A 18 13.95 3.08 -4.85
N GLU A 19 13.85 2.00 -4.09
CA GLU A 19 14.55 0.74 -4.38
C GLU A 19 13.70 -0.25 -5.15
N GLY A 20 12.46 -0.39 -4.75
CA GLY A 20 11.59 -1.39 -5.32
C GLY A 20 11.83 -2.78 -4.75
N GLU A 21 11.05 -3.74 -5.22
CA GLU A 21 11.10 -5.11 -4.76
C GLU A 21 10.82 -6.05 -5.91
N ASP A 22 11.54 -7.16 -5.98
CA ASP A 22 11.31 -8.19 -6.98
C ASP A 22 10.14 -9.05 -6.55
N ILE A 23 9.11 -9.12 -7.39
CA ILE A 23 7.91 -9.93 -7.16
C ILE A 23 7.84 -10.98 -8.26
N ARG A 24 7.93 -12.23 -7.87
CA ARG A 24 7.93 -13.35 -8.79
C ARG A 24 6.55 -13.59 -9.40
N PHE A 25 5.50 -13.49 -8.57
CA PHE A 25 4.13 -13.75 -9.00
C PHE A 25 3.28 -12.49 -8.85
N PRO A 26 2.76 -11.91 -9.93
CA PRO A 26 1.95 -10.70 -9.86
C PRO A 26 0.72 -10.82 -8.94
N THR A 27 0.21 -12.03 -8.75
CA THR A 27 -0.90 -12.28 -7.83
C THR A 27 -0.55 -11.97 -6.37
N ARG A 28 0.75 -11.84 -6.06
CA ARG A 28 1.24 -11.51 -4.71
C ARG A 28 1.32 -10.00 -4.46
N LEU A 29 1.11 -9.19 -5.48
CA LEU A 29 1.25 -7.73 -5.34
C LEU A 29 0.29 -7.16 -4.29
N GLY A 30 -0.96 -7.62 -4.28
CA GLY A 30 -1.95 -7.15 -3.30
C GLY A 30 -1.57 -7.48 -1.87
N VAL A 31 -1.12 -8.71 -1.63
CA VAL A 31 -0.68 -9.15 -0.30
C VAL A 31 0.52 -8.34 0.16
N ARG A 32 1.49 -8.14 -0.74
CA ARG A 32 2.69 -7.37 -0.40
C ARG A 32 2.37 -5.90 -0.14
N ALA A 33 1.47 -5.31 -0.94
CA ALA A 33 1.04 -3.94 -0.73
C ALA A 33 0.39 -3.77 0.65
N ARG A 34 -0.43 -4.73 1.07
CA ARG A 34 -1.03 -4.71 2.40
C ARG A 34 0.03 -4.79 3.50
N GLN A 35 1.05 -5.62 3.33
CA GLN A 35 2.15 -5.71 4.28
C GLN A 35 2.93 -4.40 4.39
N VAL A 36 3.16 -3.73 3.26
CA VAL A 36 3.81 -2.41 3.23
C VAL A 36 2.98 -1.40 4.02
N ALA A 37 1.67 -1.39 3.83
CA ALA A 37 0.76 -0.50 4.57
C ALA A 37 0.82 -0.77 6.07
N GLN A 38 0.78 -2.03 6.48
CA GLN A 38 0.85 -2.42 7.89
C GLN A 38 2.17 -2.00 8.53
N THR A 39 3.27 -2.17 7.81
CA THR A 39 4.58 -1.77 8.29
C THR A 39 4.66 -0.26 8.52
N LEU A 40 4.12 0.51 7.58
CA LEU A 40 4.12 1.97 7.70
C LEU A 40 3.26 2.42 8.88
N MET A 41 2.07 1.83 9.04
CA MET A 41 1.19 2.17 10.16
C MET A 41 1.85 1.89 11.50
N ARG A 42 2.60 0.81 11.62
CA ARG A 42 3.34 0.47 12.85
C ARG A 42 4.49 1.44 13.10
N SER A 43 5.07 1.99 12.06
CA SER A 43 6.19 2.94 12.18
C SER A 43 5.77 4.31 12.70
N PHE A 44 4.47 4.62 12.64
CA PHE A 44 3.92 5.91 13.06
C PHE A 44 2.75 5.71 14.01
N PRO A 45 3.04 5.25 15.26
CA PRO A 45 1.98 4.87 16.20
C PRO A 45 1.10 6.05 16.65
N ASP A 46 1.59 7.28 16.54
CA ASP A 46 0.83 8.46 16.91
C ASP A 46 -0.17 8.90 15.86
N GLN A 47 -0.02 8.42 14.64
CA GLN A 47 -0.96 8.73 13.58
C GLN A 47 -2.13 7.75 13.63
N THR A 48 -3.35 8.28 13.70
CA THR A 48 -4.56 7.48 13.80
C THR A 48 -5.45 7.56 12.58
N ASP A 49 -5.26 8.56 11.72
CA ASP A 49 -6.06 8.75 10.52
C ASP A 49 -5.34 8.21 9.29
N TRP A 50 -5.72 7.01 8.89
CA TRP A 50 -5.15 6.35 7.71
C TRP A 50 -6.18 6.16 6.59
N ALA A 51 -7.37 6.76 6.74
CA ALA A 51 -8.48 6.49 5.83
C ALA A 51 -8.21 6.88 4.38
N LYS A 52 -7.41 7.94 4.16
CA LYS A 52 -7.08 8.42 2.81
C LYS A 52 -5.78 7.82 2.26
N TRP A 53 -5.09 7.04 3.06
CA TRP A 53 -3.82 6.46 2.65
C TRP A 53 -4.03 5.22 1.79
N HIS A 54 -3.18 5.07 0.79
CA HIS A 54 -3.17 3.90 -0.06
C HIS A 54 -1.75 3.61 -0.55
N VAL A 55 -1.53 2.37 -0.96
CA VAL A 55 -0.30 1.94 -1.60
C VAL A 55 -0.54 1.95 -3.09
N THR A 56 0.32 2.62 -3.84
CA THR A 56 0.33 2.55 -5.29
C THR A 56 1.52 1.71 -5.72
N VAL A 57 1.26 0.69 -6.51
CA VAL A 57 2.31 -0.21 -7.00
C VAL A 57 2.57 0.12 -8.46
N HIS A 58 3.83 0.39 -8.78
CA HIS A 58 4.27 0.74 -10.13
C HIS A 58 5.31 -0.24 -10.62
N ASP A 59 5.27 -0.55 -11.93
CA ASP A 59 6.37 -1.27 -12.57
C ASP A 59 7.52 -0.30 -12.85
N LEU A 60 8.62 -0.82 -13.40
CA LEU A 60 9.80 0.01 -13.68
C LEU A 60 9.59 1.00 -14.83
N ASN A 61 8.55 0.83 -15.60
CA ASN A 61 8.18 1.79 -16.65
C ASN A 61 7.32 2.95 -16.11
N GLY A 62 7.05 2.94 -14.79
CA GLY A 62 6.24 3.97 -14.15
C GLY A 62 4.74 3.74 -14.29
N ARG A 63 4.30 2.60 -14.83
CA ARG A 63 2.89 2.29 -14.95
C ARG A 63 2.35 1.79 -13.62
N ARG A 64 1.25 2.40 -13.15
CA ARG A 64 0.57 1.92 -11.96
C ARG A 64 -0.18 0.63 -12.29
N VAL A 65 0.14 -0.44 -11.56
CA VAL A 65 -0.46 -1.76 -11.78
C VAL A 65 -1.44 -2.14 -10.67
N LEU A 66 -1.40 -1.44 -9.52
CA LEU A 66 -2.28 -1.74 -8.41
C LEU A 66 -2.42 -0.50 -7.52
N LEU A 67 -3.60 -0.32 -6.94
CA LEU A 67 -3.86 0.60 -5.86
C LEU A 67 -4.53 -0.17 -4.74
N GLN A 68 -3.91 -0.17 -3.57
CA GLN A 68 -4.42 -0.87 -2.39
C GLN A 68 -4.59 0.12 -1.25
N ARG A 69 -5.81 0.29 -0.77
CA ARG A 69 -6.07 1.16 0.37
C ARG A 69 -5.49 0.55 1.65
N PHE A 70 -5.02 1.41 2.55
CA PHE A 70 -4.52 0.97 3.86
C PHE A 70 -5.61 0.30 4.67
N ILE A 71 -6.80 0.89 4.66
CA ILE A 71 -7.97 0.36 5.36
C ILE A 71 -9.00 0.02 4.29
N THR A 72 -9.29 -1.26 4.13
CA THR A 72 -10.32 -1.72 3.23
C THR A 72 -11.65 -1.79 3.98
N ARG A 73 -12.75 -1.78 3.22
CA ARG A 73 -14.08 -1.89 3.81
C ARG A 73 -14.24 -3.17 4.64
N ALA A 74 -13.60 -4.25 4.23
CA ALA A 74 -13.66 -5.52 4.94
C ALA A 74 -12.89 -5.49 6.27
N GLU A 75 -11.94 -4.59 6.41
CA GLU A 75 -11.11 -4.42 7.61
C GLU A 75 -11.62 -3.30 8.52
N ASP A 76 -12.58 -2.52 8.04
CA ASP A 76 -13.17 -1.43 8.81
C ASP A 76 -14.15 -2.02 9.84
N PRO A 77 -13.91 -1.82 11.16
CA PRO A 77 -14.83 -2.32 12.19
C PRO A 77 -16.25 -1.79 12.05
N SER A 78 -16.40 -0.55 11.56
CA SER A 78 -17.73 0.03 11.33
C SER A 78 -18.49 -0.72 10.25
N ALA A 79 -17.79 -1.17 9.20
CA ALA A 79 -18.39 -1.94 8.13
C ALA A 79 -18.80 -3.34 8.61
N LEU A 80 -18.01 -3.92 9.51
CA LEU A 80 -18.31 -5.25 10.08
C LEU A 80 -19.46 -5.20 11.07
N ALA A 81 -19.64 -4.07 11.73
CA ALA A 81 -20.73 -3.89 12.70
C ALA A 81 -22.08 -3.61 12.04
N ALA A 82 -22.05 -3.21 10.79
CA ALA A 82 -23.26 -2.96 10.02
C ALA A 82 -23.81 -4.24 9.41
#